data_98230a64e60fbf8797cdec45c5f823d9
#
_entry.id   98230a64e60fbf8797cdec45c5f823d9
#
_cell.length_a   1.000
_cell.length_b   1.000
_cell.length_c   1.000
_cell.angle_alpha   90.00
_cell.angle_beta   90.00
_cell.angle_gamma   90.00
#
_symmetry.space_group_name_H-M   'P 1'
#
loop_
_entity.id
_entity.type
_entity.pdbx_description
1 polymer ?
#
loop_
_entity_poly.entity_id
_entity_poly.type
_entity_poly.pdbx_seq_one_letter_code
_entity_poly.pdbx_strand_id
1 'polypeptide(L)'
;ILMREIINRVFAFPTKDYDTLFTKLIGLAEEKHLLFYFDNEKAQALAEKYNLAGRIKGAEGDYLHINDANFGGMKANWYMKETVTKDTYKEGDRWLSQITIDYENTGDYHSLWNTGYRDYVRIYVPRGSKLISGEGSLETVTSGEDLGKTYFAAFMAVNPKQKAQLTVNYELPDGVIDRSPYKLFIQKQPGTDIESMTVSVNKRSETVDLRTDNEVEIKF
;
A
#
# COMPACT_ATOMS: atom_id res chain seq x y z
N ILE A 1 23.72 8.35 -21.49
CA ILE A 1 23.14 8.62 -22.83
C ILE A 1 21.62 8.76 -22.72
N LEU A 2 20.88 7.76 -22.19
CA LEU A 2 19.43 7.78 -22.13
C LEU A 2 18.84 9.00 -21.37
N MET A 3 19.34 9.27 -20.15
CA MET A 3 18.87 10.38 -19.33
C MET A 3 19.02 11.74 -20.04
N ARG A 4 20.16 11.96 -20.70
CA ARG A 4 20.38 13.21 -21.45
C ARG A 4 19.39 13.34 -22.62
N GLU A 5 19.08 12.25 -23.30
CA GLU A 5 18.10 12.28 -24.39
C GLU A 5 16.67 12.56 -23.86
N ILE A 6 16.30 11.97 -22.73
CA ILE A 6 15.02 12.27 -22.07
C ILE A 6 14.93 13.76 -21.71
N ILE A 7 15.97 14.28 -21.05
CA ILE A 7 16.04 15.71 -20.67
C ILE A 7 15.93 16.61 -21.92
N ASN A 8 16.68 16.31 -22.98
CA ASN A 8 16.63 17.09 -24.22
C ASN A 8 15.22 17.08 -24.83
N ARG A 9 14.52 15.94 -24.80
CA ARG A 9 13.15 15.83 -25.30
C ARG A 9 12.16 16.60 -24.43
N VAL A 10 12.32 16.57 -23.11
CA VAL A 10 11.48 17.36 -22.20
C VAL A 10 11.65 18.87 -22.48
N PHE A 11 12.89 19.35 -22.65
CA PHE A 11 13.15 20.77 -22.97
C PHE A 11 12.74 21.16 -24.41
N ALA A 12 12.71 20.21 -25.33
CA ALA A 12 12.26 20.43 -26.70
C ALA A 12 10.74 20.23 -26.88
N PHE A 13 10.01 19.96 -25.78
CA PHE A 13 8.57 19.72 -25.84
C PHE A 13 7.84 20.99 -26.28
N PRO A 14 6.84 20.89 -27.20
CA PRO A 14 6.13 22.05 -27.68
C PRO A 14 5.39 22.78 -26.54
N THR A 15 5.56 24.09 -26.45
CA THR A 15 4.96 24.90 -25.38
C THR A 15 3.44 24.79 -25.30
N LYS A 16 2.78 24.58 -26.46
CA LYS A 16 1.32 24.36 -26.55
C LYS A 16 0.84 23.11 -25.81
N ASP A 17 1.73 22.14 -25.54
CA ASP A 17 1.39 20.86 -24.94
C ASP A 17 1.86 20.79 -23.45
N TYR A 18 2.41 21.89 -22.91
CA TYR A 18 2.91 21.93 -21.53
C TYR A 18 1.80 21.62 -20.51
N ASP A 19 0.59 22.12 -20.70
CA ASP A 19 -0.54 21.85 -19.79
C ASP A 19 -0.82 20.34 -19.70
N THR A 20 -0.76 19.65 -20.84
CA THR A 20 -0.93 18.19 -20.88
C THR A 20 0.22 17.47 -20.19
N LEU A 21 1.46 17.92 -20.40
CA LEU A 21 2.63 17.35 -19.73
C LEU A 21 2.55 17.54 -18.21
N PHE A 22 2.26 18.75 -17.75
CA PHE A 22 2.13 19.05 -16.32
C PHE A 22 1.00 18.25 -15.67
N THR A 23 -0.16 18.17 -16.30
CA THR A 23 -1.29 17.39 -15.78
C THR A 23 -0.92 15.91 -15.60
N LYS A 24 -0.22 15.34 -16.59
CA LYS A 24 0.25 13.95 -16.49
C LYS A 24 1.32 13.76 -15.40
N LEU A 25 2.26 14.69 -15.27
CA LEU A 25 3.28 14.61 -14.23
C LEU A 25 2.68 14.74 -12.82
N ILE A 26 1.69 15.62 -12.64
CA ILE A 26 0.95 15.75 -11.39
C ILE A 26 0.21 14.44 -11.10
N GLY A 27 -0.52 13.87 -12.05
CA GLY A 27 -1.21 12.59 -11.87
C GLY A 27 -0.25 11.47 -11.46
N LEU A 28 0.90 11.34 -12.13
CA LEU A 28 1.92 10.34 -11.78
C LEU A 28 2.50 10.58 -10.36
N ALA A 29 2.60 11.83 -9.94
CA ALA A 29 3.06 12.17 -8.59
C ALA A 29 1.99 11.87 -7.53
N GLU A 30 0.72 12.18 -7.79
CA GLU A 30 -0.42 11.85 -6.93
C GLU A 30 -0.58 10.32 -6.77
N GLU A 31 -0.39 9.58 -7.86
CA GLU A 31 -0.40 8.11 -7.87
C GLU A 31 0.91 7.50 -7.30
N LYS A 32 1.85 8.33 -6.83
CA LYS A 32 3.15 7.92 -6.26
C LYS A 32 4.05 7.12 -7.21
N HIS A 33 3.92 7.31 -8.51
CA HIS A 33 4.91 6.84 -9.48
C HIS A 33 6.15 7.76 -9.53
N LEU A 34 6.04 8.98 -9.00
CA LEU A 34 7.13 9.93 -8.83
C LEU A 34 7.24 10.33 -7.36
N LEU A 35 8.42 10.13 -6.80
CA LEU A 35 8.77 10.59 -5.45
C LEU A 35 10.00 11.49 -5.53
N PHE A 36 10.07 12.45 -4.59
CA PHE A 36 11.14 13.43 -4.54
C PHE A 36 11.83 13.47 -3.19
N TYR A 37 13.14 13.57 -3.23
CA TYR A 37 13.96 13.85 -2.07
C TYR A 37 14.85 15.05 -2.37
N PHE A 38 14.93 16.01 -1.45
CA PHE A 38 15.74 17.21 -1.57
C PHE A 38 16.60 17.39 -0.32
N ASP A 39 17.89 17.69 -0.51
CA ASP A 39 18.79 18.09 0.58
C ASP A 39 18.41 19.46 1.16
N ASN A 40 17.77 20.31 0.37
CA ASN A 40 17.27 21.59 0.83
C ASN A 40 15.98 21.39 1.66
N GLU A 41 16.02 21.79 2.94
CA GLU A 41 14.92 21.61 3.89
C GLU A 41 13.60 22.24 3.42
N LYS A 42 13.65 23.42 2.79
CA LYS A 42 12.42 24.08 2.30
C LYS A 42 11.78 23.33 1.14
N ALA A 43 12.62 22.83 0.22
CA ALA A 43 12.15 22.02 -0.90
C ALA A 43 11.61 20.67 -0.39
N GLN A 44 12.29 20.04 0.56
CA GLN A 44 11.85 18.81 1.18
C GLN A 44 10.51 19.01 1.93
N ALA A 45 10.36 20.08 2.67
CA ALA A 45 9.09 20.40 3.35
C ALA A 45 7.92 20.60 2.36
N LEU A 46 8.18 21.16 1.17
CA LEU A 46 7.18 21.23 0.10
C LEU A 46 6.84 19.85 -0.46
N ALA A 47 7.82 18.99 -0.71
CA ALA A 47 7.58 17.63 -1.16
C ALA A 47 6.74 16.84 -0.13
N GLU A 48 7.01 17.00 1.15
CA GLU A 48 6.23 16.40 2.22
C GLU A 48 4.80 16.94 2.30
N LYS A 49 4.65 18.27 2.22
CA LYS A 49 3.35 18.94 2.23
C LYS A 49 2.43 18.46 1.10
N TYR A 50 3.00 18.25 -0.09
CA TYR A 50 2.26 17.78 -1.26
C TYR A 50 2.26 16.25 -1.43
N ASN A 51 2.67 15.50 -0.39
CA ASN A 51 2.68 14.03 -0.39
C ASN A 51 3.59 13.41 -1.47
N LEU A 52 4.66 14.08 -1.83
CA LEU A 52 5.60 13.67 -2.87
C LEU A 52 6.89 13.03 -2.34
N ALA A 53 7.06 12.96 -1.01
CA ALA A 53 8.28 12.47 -0.37
C ALA A 53 8.23 10.99 0.05
N GLY A 54 7.10 10.30 -0.13
CA GLY A 54 6.95 8.87 0.21
C GLY A 54 7.05 8.54 1.71
N ARG A 55 6.90 9.51 2.60
CA ARG A 55 6.98 9.29 4.05
C ARG A 55 5.74 8.56 4.58
N ILE A 56 5.95 7.70 5.58
CA ILE A 56 4.86 7.13 6.38
C ILE A 56 4.19 8.24 7.16
N LYS A 57 2.87 8.35 7.01
CA LYS A 57 2.07 9.45 7.57
C LYS A 57 1.49 9.11 8.93
N GLY A 58 1.27 10.16 9.74
CA GLY A 58 0.34 10.10 10.86
C GLY A 58 -1.10 9.97 10.37
N ALA A 59 -1.96 9.39 11.16
CA ALA A 59 -3.40 9.31 10.91
C ALA A 59 -4.17 9.58 12.18
N GLU A 60 -5.35 10.20 12.06
CA GLU A 60 -6.36 10.19 13.10
C GLU A 60 -7.22 8.94 12.94
N GLY A 61 -7.28 8.09 13.99
CA GLY A 61 -8.00 6.81 13.90
C GLY A 61 -7.14 5.67 13.38
N ASP A 62 -7.74 4.81 12.57
CA ASP A 62 -7.07 3.63 12.03
C ASP A 62 -6.16 3.97 10.84
N TYR A 63 -5.21 3.10 10.57
CA TYR A 63 -4.21 3.28 9.53
C TYR A 63 -3.91 1.96 8.84
N LEU A 64 -3.70 2.00 7.53
CA LEU A 64 -3.25 0.86 6.76
C LEU A 64 -2.23 1.29 5.70
N HIS A 65 -1.10 0.61 5.66
CA HIS A 65 -0.17 0.63 4.54
C HIS A 65 0.38 -0.76 4.32
N ILE A 66 0.13 -1.32 3.16
CA ILE A 66 0.70 -2.59 2.73
C ILE A 66 1.93 -2.27 1.89
N ASN A 67 3.03 -2.94 2.21
CA ASN A 67 4.30 -2.78 1.52
C ASN A 67 4.84 -4.14 1.11
N ASP A 68 4.74 -4.42 -0.17
CA ASP A 68 5.21 -5.64 -0.82
C ASP A 68 6.63 -5.44 -1.35
N ALA A 69 7.51 -6.38 -1.07
CA ALA A 69 8.89 -6.38 -1.53
C ALA A 69 9.22 -7.72 -2.19
N ASN A 70 9.22 -7.74 -3.53
CA ASN A 70 9.55 -8.94 -4.28
C ASN A 70 11.04 -9.29 -4.19
N PHE A 71 11.39 -10.21 -3.30
CA PHE A 71 12.74 -10.76 -3.17
C PHE A 71 13.09 -11.79 -4.26
N GLY A 72 12.11 -12.29 -4.98
CA GLY A 72 12.33 -13.20 -6.12
C GLY A 72 13.01 -12.51 -7.30
N GLY A 73 13.02 -11.18 -7.31
CA GLY A 73 13.56 -10.39 -8.40
C GLY A 73 12.77 -10.56 -9.69
N MET A 74 13.44 -10.43 -10.82
CA MET A 74 12.83 -10.52 -12.16
C MET A 74 11.73 -9.48 -12.36
N LYS A 75 10.66 -9.83 -13.08
CA LYS A 75 9.53 -8.97 -13.40
C LYS A 75 8.18 -9.59 -12.99
N ALA A 76 8.19 -10.48 -12.00
CA ALA A 76 6.98 -11.18 -11.56
C ALA A 76 5.86 -10.21 -11.14
N ASN A 77 6.21 -9.04 -10.59
CA ASN A 77 5.24 -7.98 -10.24
C ASN A 77 4.30 -7.58 -11.39
N TRP A 78 4.76 -7.61 -12.64
CA TRP A 78 3.93 -7.27 -13.81
C TRP A 78 2.74 -8.23 -14.03
N TYR A 79 2.82 -9.40 -13.43
CA TYR A 79 1.81 -10.47 -13.58
C TYR A 79 0.96 -10.63 -12.33
N MET A 80 1.28 -9.90 -11.26
CA MET A 80 0.53 -9.98 -10.01
C MET A 80 -0.76 -9.17 -10.09
N LYS A 81 -1.84 -9.79 -9.60
CA LYS A 81 -3.07 -9.10 -9.23
C LYS A 81 -3.29 -9.31 -7.76
N GLU A 82 -3.68 -8.25 -7.09
CA GLU A 82 -3.91 -8.24 -5.66
C GLU A 82 -5.30 -7.68 -5.37
N THR A 83 -6.00 -8.34 -4.46
CA THR A 83 -7.28 -7.87 -3.92
C THR A 83 -7.15 -7.81 -2.41
N VAL A 84 -7.47 -6.66 -1.83
CA VAL A 84 -7.34 -6.43 -0.40
C VAL A 84 -8.73 -6.26 0.23
N THR A 85 -8.94 -6.94 1.35
CA THR A 85 -10.11 -6.75 2.19
C THR A 85 -9.67 -6.46 3.62
N LYS A 86 -10.23 -5.43 4.24
CA LYS A 86 -10.07 -5.14 5.66
C LYS A 86 -11.44 -5.17 6.32
N ASP A 87 -11.61 -6.08 7.27
CA ASP A 87 -12.80 -6.17 8.09
C ASP A 87 -12.48 -5.80 9.54
N THR A 88 -13.24 -4.85 10.10
CA THR A 88 -13.04 -4.35 11.46
C THR A 88 -14.33 -4.49 12.23
N TYR A 89 -14.29 -5.11 13.39
CA TYR A 89 -15.47 -5.41 14.19
C TYR A 89 -15.18 -5.34 15.69
N LYS A 90 -16.23 -5.12 16.46
CA LYS A 90 -16.15 -5.07 17.90
C LYS A 90 -16.48 -6.44 18.51
N GLU A 91 -15.61 -6.93 19.40
CA GLU A 91 -15.83 -8.13 20.18
C GLU A 91 -15.66 -7.82 21.67
N GLY A 92 -16.77 -7.78 22.41
CA GLY A 92 -16.76 -7.25 23.79
C GLY A 92 -16.34 -5.78 23.80
N ASP A 93 -15.30 -5.46 24.52
CA ASP A 93 -14.74 -4.11 24.60
C ASP A 93 -13.58 -3.85 23.61
N ARG A 94 -13.14 -4.87 22.88
CA ARG A 94 -12.00 -4.80 21.96
C ARG A 94 -12.46 -4.56 20.54
N TRP A 95 -11.65 -3.80 19.78
CA TRP A 95 -11.75 -3.71 18.34
C TRP A 95 -10.75 -4.65 17.68
N LEU A 96 -11.26 -5.53 16.86
CA LEU A 96 -10.48 -6.50 16.09
C LEU A 96 -10.51 -6.14 14.61
N SER A 97 -9.42 -6.40 13.93
CA SER A 97 -9.32 -6.25 12.48
C SER A 97 -8.73 -7.49 11.85
N GLN A 98 -9.29 -7.85 10.70
CA GLN A 98 -8.75 -8.86 9.79
C GLN A 98 -8.37 -8.19 8.48
N ILE A 99 -7.16 -8.44 8.00
CA ILE A 99 -6.72 -8.07 6.65
C ILE A 99 -6.54 -9.36 5.88
N THR A 100 -7.17 -9.45 4.72
CA THR A 100 -6.99 -10.53 3.75
C THR A 100 -6.44 -9.95 2.46
N ILE A 101 -5.35 -10.51 1.97
CA ILE A 101 -4.73 -10.16 0.70
C ILE A 101 -4.75 -11.42 -0.18
N ASP A 102 -5.49 -11.33 -1.28
CA ASP A 102 -5.51 -12.37 -2.31
C ASP A 102 -4.50 -12.00 -3.39
N TYR A 103 -3.55 -12.87 -3.62
CA TYR A 103 -2.53 -12.74 -4.65
C TYR A 103 -2.80 -13.71 -5.80
N GLU A 104 -2.75 -13.24 -7.03
CA GLU A 104 -2.84 -14.05 -8.23
C GLU A 104 -1.71 -13.73 -9.21
N ASN A 105 -0.86 -14.69 -9.52
CA ASN A 105 0.10 -14.57 -10.61
C ASN A 105 -0.54 -15.03 -11.92
N THR A 106 -0.94 -14.08 -12.75
CA THR A 106 -1.66 -14.31 -14.02
C THR A 106 -0.74 -14.71 -15.17
N GLY A 107 0.59 -14.55 -15.00
CA GLY A 107 1.58 -14.79 -16.04
C GLY A 107 1.93 -16.27 -16.21
N ASP A 108 2.42 -16.61 -17.40
CA ASP A 108 3.07 -17.90 -17.65
C ASP A 108 4.49 -17.91 -17.07
N TYR A 109 5.04 -19.12 -16.86
CA TYR A 109 6.44 -19.26 -16.49
C TYR A 109 7.36 -18.68 -17.57
N HIS A 110 8.32 -17.87 -17.16
CA HIS A 110 9.35 -17.36 -18.05
C HIS A 110 10.65 -17.15 -17.28
N SER A 111 11.74 -17.77 -17.74
CA SER A 111 13.02 -17.81 -17.03
C SER A 111 13.65 -16.43 -16.73
N LEU A 112 13.33 -15.39 -17.53
CA LEU A 112 13.84 -14.02 -17.35
C LEU A 112 12.83 -13.06 -16.75
N TRP A 113 11.52 -13.39 -16.78
CA TRP A 113 10.48 -12.45 -16.42
C TRP A 113 9.61 -12.90 -15.26
N ASN A 114 9.22 -14.18 -15.22
CA ASN A 114 8.27 -14.71 -14.24
C ASN A 114 8.64 -16.14 -13.82
N THR A 115 9.58 -16.26 -12.91
CA THR A 115 9.93 -17.53 -12.26
C THR A 115 9.10 -17.81 -11.01
N GLY A 116 8.31 -16.82 -10.57
CA GLY A 116 7.47 -16.80 -9.38
C GLY A 116 7.69 -15.55 -8.55
N TYR A 117 6.65 -15.13 -7.90
CA TYR A 117 6.64 -14.00 -6.97
C TYR A 117 7.08 -14.53 -5.60
N ARG A 118 8.05 -13.88 -5.00
CA ARG A 118 8.57 -14.17 -3.65
C ARG A 118 8.58 -12.89 -2.87
N ASP A 119 7.56 -12.71 -2.08
CA ASP A 119 7.28 -11.44 -1.45
C ASP A 119 7.57 -11.46 0.04
N TYR A 120 8.14 -10.38 0.53
CA TYR A 120 8.18 -10.03 1.92
C TYR A 120 7.23 -8.86 2.15
N VAL A 121 6.02 -9.18 2.56
CA VAL A 121 4.98 -8.17 2.82
C VAL A 121 5.08 -7.65 4.25
N ARG A 122 4.96 -6.33 4.40
CA ARG A 122 4.76 -5.66 5.68
C ARG A 122 3.44 -4.91 5.69
N ILE A 123 2.61 -5.20 6.65
CA ILE A 123 1.31 -4.56 6.87
C ILE A 123 1.46 -3.60 8.04
N TYR A 124 1.54 -2.31 7.77
CA TYR A 124 1.65 -1.26 8.78
C TYR A 124 0.25 -0.83 9.25
N VAL A 125 0.08 -0.82 10.56
CA VAL A 125 -1.18 -0.54 11.27
C VAL A 125 -0.93 0.44 12.43
N PRO A 126 -1.93 0.94 13.15
CA PRO A 126 -1.72 1.81 14.29
C PRO A 126 -0.73 1.24 15.30
N ARG A 127 0.12 2.12 15.83
CA ARG A 127 1.11 1.73 16.85
C ARG A 127 0.41 1.13 18.09
N GLY A 128 0.91 -0.01 18.54
CA GLY A 128 0.34 -0.74 19.68
C GLY A 128 -0.70 -1.79 19.29
N SER A 129 -0.98 -1.98 17.99
CA SER A 129 -1.79 -3.11 17.52
C SER A 129 -1.12 -4.44 17.88
N LYS A 130 -1.93 -5.45 18.25
CA LYS A 130 -1.42 -6.74 18.72
C LYS A 130 -1.80 -7.85 17.74
N LEU A 131 -0.81 -8.56 17.21
CA LEU A 131 -1.03 -9.73 16.36
C LEU A 131 -1.78 -10.83 17.14
N ILE A 132 -2.84 -11.35 16.56
CA ILE A 132 -3.60 -12.50 17.07
C ILE A 132 -3.22 -13.76 16.30
N SER A 133 -3.32 -13.71 14.97
CA SER A 133 -2.95 -14.83 14.10
C SER A 133 -2.57 -14.36 12.72
N GLY A 134 -1.79 -15.18 12.01
CA GLY A 134 -1.47 -15.00 10.60
C GLY A 134 -1.49 -16.33 9.89
N GLU A 135 -2.13 -16.38 8.73
CA GLU A 135 -2.31 -17.58 7.91
C GLU A 135 -1.90 -17.31 6.46
N GLY A 136 -1.41 -18.32 5.77
CA GLY A 136 -1.01 -18.24 4.37
C GLY A 136 0.45 -17.81 4.13
N SER A 137 1.17 -17.39 5.16
CA SER A 137 2.60 -17.11 5.07
C SER A 137 3.43 -18.39 5.04
N LEU A 138 4.56 -18.38 4.33
CA LEU A 138 5.53 -19.48 4.31
C LEU A 138 6.22 -19.69 5.66
N GLU A 139 6.32 -18.62 6.45
CA GLU A 139 6.90 -18.62 7.79
C GLU A 139 5.90 -18.02 8.78
N THR A 140 6.17 -18.15 10.07
CA THR A 140 5.33 -17.51 11.09
C THR A 140 5.28 -15.99 10.87
N VAL A 141 4.06 -15.43 10.82
CA VAL A 141 3.89 -13.98 10.78
C VAL A 141 4.48 -13.36 12.02
N THR A 142 5.31 -12.35 11.85
CA THR A 142 5.98 -11.65 12.95
C THR A 142 5.42 -10.25 13.14
N SER A 143 5.63 -9.68 14.31
CA SER A 143 5.24 -8.31 14.64
C SER A 143 6.45 -7.48 15.06
N GLY A 144 6.47 -6.21 14.68
CA GLY A 144 7.50 -5.26 15.09
C GLY A 144 7.00 -3.82 15.06
N GLU A 145 7.85 -2.89 15.50
CA GLU A 145 7.57 -1.46 15.41
C GLU A 145 8.58 -0.77 14.49
N ASP A 146 8.11 0.08 13.61
CA ASP A 146 8.92 0.88 12.72
C ASP A 146 8.14 2.14 12.28
N LEU A 147 8.85 3.25 12.04
CA LEU A 147 8.26 4.52 11.53
C LEU A 147 7.04 5.02 12.34
N GLY A 148 7.00 4.74 13.64
CA GLY A 148 5.88 5.12 14.51
C GLY A 148 4.61 4.31 14.33
N LYS A 149 4.71 3.15 13.71
CA LYS A 149 3.63 2.18 13.48
C LYS A 149 4.00 0.81 14.02
N THR A 150 3.01 -0.03 14.27
CA THR A 150 3.21 -1.48 14.36
C THR A 150 3.14 -2.05 12.95
N TYR A 151 3.96 -3.04 12.65
CA TYR A 151 3.85 -3.80 11.40
C TYR A 151 3.74 -5.30 11.68
N PHE A 152 3.04 -6.00 10.77
CA PHE A 152 3.05 -7.45 10.68
C PHE A 152 3.76 -7.85 9.41
N ALA A 153 4.70 -8.80 9.51
CA ALA A 153 5.51 -9.22 8.39
C ALA A 153 5.30 -10.69 8.06
N ALA A 154 5.19 -10.99 6.77
CA ALA A 154 4.93 -12.32 6.24
C ALA A 154 5.76 -12.57 4.98
N PHE A 155 6.04 -13.84 4.69
CA PHE A 155 6.65 -14.28 3.44
C PHE A 155 5.62 -15.01 2.57
N MET A 156 5.47 -14.56 1.34
CA MET A 156 4.54 -15.12 0.37
C MET A 156 5.27 -15.71 -0.83
N ALA A 157 4.70 -16.78 -1.39
CA ALA A 157 5.19 -17.35 -2.65
C ALA A 157 4.00 -17.61 -3.56
N VAL A 158 4.03 -17.02 -4.77
CA VAL A 158 3.00 -17.22 -5.79
C VAL A 158 3.67 -17.59 -7.10
N ASN A 159 3.58 -18.86 -7.47
CA ASN A 159 4.16 -19.31 -8.74
C ASN A 159 3.30 -18.87 -9.92
N PRO A 160 3.85 -18.87 -11.16
CA PRO A 160 3.07 -18.59 -12.37
C PRO A 160 1.77 -19.37 -12.42
N LYS A 161 0.66 -18.71 -12.77
CA LYS A 161 -0.71 -19.26 -12.83
C LYS A 161 -1.27 -19.76 -11.49
N GLN A 162 -0.67 -19.40 -10.37
CA GLN A 162 -1.16 -19.77 -9.04
C GLN A 162 -1.72 -18.59 -8.30
N LYS A 163 -2.48 -18.93 -7.24
CA LYS A 163 -3.03 -17.99 -6.26
C LYS A 163 -2.48 -18.33 -4.87
N ALA A 164 -2.40 -17.33 -4.03
CA ALA A 164 -2.14 -17.46 -2.61
C ALA A 164 -2.94 -16.41 -1.85
N GLN A 165 -3.21 -16.66 -0.58
CA GLN A 165 -3.92 -15.73 0.28
C GLN A 165 -3.14 -15.56 1.57
N LEU A 166 -3.01 -14.34 2.03
CA LEU A 166 -2.52 -13.97 3.35
C LEU A 166 -3.66 -13.41 4.17
N THR A 167 -3.86 -13.95 5.38
CA THR A 167 -4.81 -13.40 6.35
C THR A 167 -4.08 -13.06 7.64
N VAL A 168 -4.28 -11.84 8.13
CA VAL A 168 -3.71 -11.35 9.39
C VAL A 168 -4.82 -10.82 10.28
N ASN A 169 -4.95 -11.39 11.48
CA ASN A 169 -5.89 -10.97 12.50
C ASN A 169 -5.16 -10.25 13.63
N TYR A 170 -5.66 -9.11 14.04
CA TYR A 170 -5.04 -8.30 15.09
C TYR A 170 -6.05 -7.49 15.89
N GLU A 171 -5.65 -7.13 17.11
CA GLU A 171 -6.38 -6.21 17.98
C GLU A 171 -5.86 -4.79 17.76
N LEU A 172 -6.78 -3.84 17.57
CA LEU A 172 -6.48 -2.41 17.52
C LEU A 172 -6.24 -1.87 18.94
N PRO A 173 -5.32 -0.91 19.12
CA PRO A 173 -5.14 -0.29 20.42
C PRO A 173 -6.34 0.57 20.81
N ASP A 174 -6.55 0.74 22.12
CA ASP A 174 -7.55 1.63 22.66
C ASP A 174 -7.41 3.05 22.11
N GLY A 175 -8.52 3.72 21.87
CA GLY A 175 -8.55 5.10 21.37
C GLY A 175 -8.42 5.25 19.85
N VAL A 176 -8.18 4.16 19.09
CA VAL A 176 -8.19 4.21 17.61
C VAL A 176 -9.61 4.35 17.08
N ILE A 177 -10.55 3.65 17.71
CA ILE A 177 -11.98 3.73 17.38
C ILE A 177 -12.76 4.05 18.65
N ASP A 178 -12.97 5.33 18.91
CA ASP A 178 -13.71 5.77 20.10
C ASP A 178 -15.21 5.90 19.82
N ARG A 179 -15.58 6.29 18.62
CA ARG A 179 -16.96 6.60 18.22
C ARG A 179 -17.15 6.51 16.70
N SER A 180 -18.41 6.48 16.29
CA SER A 180 -18.79 6.63 14.88
C SER A 180 -18.59 8.08 14.41
N PRO A 181 -18.12 8.35 13.18
CA PRO A 181 -17.74 7.34 12.18
C PRO A 181 -16.38 6.69 12.48
N TYR A 182 -16.20 5.46 12.02
CA TYR A 182 -14.88 4.87 11.89
C TYR A 182 -14.09 5.63 10.84
N LYS A 183 -12.84 5.98 11.18
CA LYS A 183 -11.91 6.66 10.28
C LYS A 183 -10.72 5.77 9.98
N LEU A 184 -10.41 5.60 8.72
CA LEU A 184 -9.24 4.85 8.25
C LEU A 184 -8.47 5.67 7.21
N PHE A 185 -7.20 5.90 7.47
CA PHE A 185 -6.29 6.41 6.46
C PHE A 185 -5.55 5.24 5.81
N ILE A 186 -5.69 5.12 4.48
CA ILE A 186 -5.01 4.10 3.68
C ILE A 186 -3.90 4.79 2.90
N GLN A 187 -2.67 4.40 3.18
CA GLN A 187 -1.51 4.90 2.46
C GLN A 187 -1.12 3.94 1.35
N LYS A 188 -1.18 4.41 0.11
CA LYS A 188 -0.79 3.63 -1.06
C LYS A 188 0.72 3.38 -1.06
N GLN A 189 1.12 2.15 -1.41
CA GLN A 189 2.51 1.85 -1.73
C GLN A 189 2.91 2.51 -3.05
N PRO A 190 4.06 3.21 -3.12
CA PRO A 190 4.59 3.73 -4.38
C PRO A 190 4.87 2.62 -5.40
N GLY A 191 4.52 2.88 -6.66
CA GLY A 191 4.82 1.97 -7.77
C GLY A 191 3.96 0.71 -7.86
N THR A 192 2.85 0.62 -7.11
CA THR A 192 1.88 -0.48 -7.23
C THR A 192 0.65 -0.05 -8.02
N ASP A 193 -0.02 -1.02 -8.63
CA ASP A 193 -1.22 -0.84 -9.45
C ASP A 193 -2.47 -1.49 -8.80
N ILE A 194 -2.52 -1.56 -7.45
CA ILE A 194 -3.73 -2.01 -6.74
C ILE A 194 -4.82 -0.96 -6.95
N GLU A 195 -5.89 -1.33 -7.65
CA GLU A 195 -6.93 -0.36 -8.03
C GLU A 195 -7.91 -0.06 -6.90
N SER A 196 -8.28 -1.09 -6.11
CA SER A 196 -9.28 -0.91 -5.05
C SER A 196 -9.16 -1.95 -3.94
N MET A 197 -9.73 -1.62 -2.78
CA MET A 197 -9.93 -2.56 -1.69
C MET A 197 -11.33 -2.44 -1.12
N THR A 198 -11.78 -3.49 -0.42
CA THR A 198 -13.00 -3.46 0.37
C THR A 198 -12.66 -3.21 1.84
N VAL A 199 -13.28 -2.19 2.43
CA VAL A 199 -13.20 -1.90 3.86
C VAL A 199 -14.56 -2.16 4.47
N SER A 200 -14.63 -2.92 5.55
CA SER A 200 -15.86 -3.11 6.28
C SER A 200 -15.70 -2.84 7.79
N VAL A 201 -16.77 -2.32 8.38
CA VAL A 201 -16.87 -2.09 9.84
C VAL A 201 -18.24 -2.53 10.31
N ASN A 202 -18.28 -3.48 11.26
CA ASN A 202 -19.52 -4.03 11.80
C ASN A 202 -20.53 -4.39 10.68
N LYS A 203 -20.08 -5.07 9.61
CA LYS A 203 -20.86 -5.50 8.43
C LYS A 203 -21.30 -4.39 7.47
N ARG A 204 -20.88 -3.17 7.65
CA ARG A 204 -21.06 -2.11 6.66
C ARG A 204 -19.78 -1.98 5.85
N SER A 205 -19.87 -2.06 4.55
CA SER A 205 -18.72 -2.09 3.66
C SER A 205 -18.72 -0.96 2.64
N GLU A 206 -17.52 -0.55 2.24
CA GLU A 206 -17.27 0.41 1.19
C GLU A 206 -16.10 -0.09 0.34
N THR A 207 -16.16 0.17 -0.97
CA THR A 207 -15.03 -0.07 -1.88
C THR A 207 -14.28 1.23 -2.07
N VAL A 208 -12.98 1.18 -1.84
CA VAL A 208 -12.08 2.34 -1.83
C VAL A 208 -11.11 2.22 -3.01
N ASP A 209 -10.94 3.31 -3.74
CA ASP A 209 -9.92 3.42 -4.79
C ASP A 209 -8.52 3.53 -4.14
N LEU A 210 -7.57 2.71 -4.57
CA LEU A 210 -6.20 2.71 -4.07
C LEU A 210 -5.17 3.25 -5.06
N ARG A 211 -5.60 3.94 -6.11
CA ARG A 211 -4.65 4.61 -7.02
C ARG A 211 -3.89 5.74 -6.35
N THR A 212 -4.46 6.31 -5.28
CA THR A 212 -3.83 7.33 -4.43
C THR A 212 -4.00 6.97 -2.95
N ASP A 213 -3.42 7.76 -2.04
CA ASP A 213 -3.79 7.68 -0.62
C ASP A 213 -5.27 8.03 -0.45
N ASN A 214 -5.94 7.38 0.50
CA ASN A 214 -7.37 7.56 0.71
C ASN A 214 -7.74 7.68 2.18
N GLU A 215 -8.77 8.44 2.48
CA GLU A 215 -9.40 8.53 3.79
C GLU A 215 -10.83 7.98 3.69
N VAL A 216 -11.17 7.06 4.57
CA VAL A 216 -12.45 6.38 4.60
C VAL A 216 -13.16 6.71 5.90
N GLU A 217 -14.43 7.08 5.81
CA GLU A 217 -15.30 7.29 6.97
C GLU A 217 -16.56 6.43 6.86
N ILE A 218 -16.69 5.41 7.73
CA ILE A 218 -17.85 4.52 7.76
C ILE A 218 -18.65 4.74 9.06
N LYS A 219 -19.91 5.10 8.93
CA LYS A 219 -20.85 5.17 10.06
C LYS A 219 -21.33 3.75 10.43
N PHE A 220 -21.29 3.41 11.69
CA PHE A 220 -21.67 2.08 12.20
C PHE A 220 -22.52 2.16 13.47
#